data_4dc555bb0801e2cbbd4bb212eb55fc9b
#
_entry.id   4dc555bb0801e2cbbd4bb212eb55fc9b
#
_cell.length_a   1.000
_cell.length_b   1.000
_cell.length_c   1.000
_cell.angle_alpha   90.00
_cell.angle_beta   90.00
_cell.angle_gamma   90.00
#
_symmetry.space_group_name_H-M   'P 1'
#
loop_
_entity.id
_entity.type
_entity.pdbx_description
1 polymer ?
#
loop_
_entity_poly.entity_id
_entity_poly.type
_entity_poly.pdbx_seq_one_letter_code
_entity_poly.pdbx_strand_id
1 'polypeptide(L)'
;KSILNGAQFVLSENRSVNTLFIVDEASMIANDGSSGFGTGALLDDLVEYVYSGRGCSMLLLGDTAQLPPVGELLSPALSAEYMRSMFLDVTHVELTQVMRQLDGSGILQNATMLREIICSGGSGFLPQLQLKGFADITPVSGDELIEAIEGSYSSVGVEDTIVLCRSNKRANVYNEGIRRRILYREEELNRGDMLMVVKNN
;
A
#
# COMPACT_ATOMS: atom_id res chain seq x y z
N LYS A 1 -29.35 2.39 16.55
CA LYS A 1 -28.66 3.25 17.54
C LYS A 1 -27.35 2.59 17.86
N SER A 2 -26.27 3.16 17.36
CA SER A 2 -24.91 2.64 17.44
C SER A 2 -24.45 2.56 18.90
N ILE A 3 -24.11 1.37 19.32
CA ILE A 3 -23.35 1.10 20.55
C ILE A 3 -21.85 1.17 20.25
N LEU A 4 -21.41 2.21 19.56
CA LEU A 4 -20.00 2.42 19.18
C LEU A 4 -19.36 3.61 19.91
N ASN A 5 -20.00 4.10 20.97
CA ASN A 5 -19.40 5.12 21.82
C ASN A 5 -18.70 4.45 22.99
N GLY A 6 -17.37 4.28 22.88
CA GLY A 6 -16.53 4.11 24.04
C GLY A 6 -15.56 2.92 24.08
N ALA A 7 -15.34 2.18 23.03
CA ALA A 7 -14.20 1.26 23.03
C ALA A 7 -12.91 2.07 22.87
N GLN A 8 -12.25 2.37 23.96
CA GLN A 8 -10.91 2.95 23.96
C GLN A 8 -9.92 1.80 23.81
N PHE A 9 -9.20 1.77 22.69
CA PHE A 9 -8.10 0.84 22.51
C PHE A 9 -6.93 1.29 23.40
N VAL A 10 -6.42 0.37 24.19
CA VAL A 10 -5.27 0.59 25.07
C VAL A 10 -4.16 -0.35 24.63
N LEU A 11 -2.92 0.12 24.66
CA LEU A 11 -1.76 -0.73 24.38
C LEU A 11 -1.73 -1.91 25.35
N SER A 12 -1.54 -3.10 24.81
CA SER A 12 -1.30 -4.29 25.62
C SER A 12 0.14 -4.28 26.14
N GLU A 13 0.38 -5.00 27.24
CA GLU A 13 1.72 -5.18 27.78
C GLU A 13 2.60 -5.95 26.78
N ASN A 14 3.77 -5.42 26.44
CA ASN A 14 4.77 -6.14 25.67
C ASN A 14 5.61 -7.05 26.59
N ARG A 15 5.37 -8.35 26.49
CA ARG A 15 6.10 -9.38 27.25
C ARG A 15 7.31 -9.96 26.51
N SER A 16 7.64 -9.42 25.35
CA SER A 16 8.75 -9.87 24.54
C SER A 16 10.10 -9.51 25.18
N VAL A 17 11.08 -10.37 24.97
CA VAL A 17 12.45 -10.18 25.46
C VAL A 17 13.42 -10.43 24.30
N ASN A 18 14.38 -9.50 24.11
CA ASN A 18 15.40 -9.59 23.05
C ASN A 18 14.80 -9.89 21.68
N THR A 19 13.71 -9.18 21.35
CA THR A 19 12.92 -9.43 20.13
C THR A 19 13.11 -8.30 19.14
N LEU A 20 13.37 -8.64 17.88
CA LEU A 20 13.33 -7.70 16.76
C LEU A 20 11.91 -7.70 16.16
N PHE A 21 11.27 -6.55 16.19
CA PHE A 21 10.00 -6.31 15.51
C PHE A 21 10.28 -5.82 14.09
N ILE A 22 9.77 -6.52 13.10
CA ILE A 22 9.87 -6.13 11.69
C ILE A 22 8.52 -5.60 11.27
N VAL A 23 8.48 -4.35 10.85
CA VAL A 23 7.28 -3.65 10.37
C VAL A 23 7.45 -3.37 8.88
N ASP A 24 6.72 -4.11 8.08
CA ASP A 24 6.67 -3.90 6.64
C ASP A 24 5.63 -2.84 6.28
N GLU A 25 5.73 -2.25 5.10
CA GLU A 25 4.86 -1.16 4.61
C GLU A 25 4.79 0.04 5.56
N ALA A 26 5.90 0.38 6.20
CA ALA A 26 5.97 1.50 7.14
C ALA A 26 5.69 2.87 6.49
N SER A 27 5.70 2.95 5.15
CA SER A 27 5.26 4.12 4.37
C SER A 27 3.81 4.52 4.64
N MET A 28 2.98 3.62 5.15
CA MET A 28 1.56 3.86 5.45
C MET A 28 1.29 4.27 6.90
N ILE A 29 2.31 4.31 7.77
CA ILE A 29 2.13 4.66 9.18
C ILE A 29 2.01 6.17 9.33
N ALA A 30 0.84 6.64 9.80
CA ALA A 30 0.57 8.02 10.16
C ALA A 30 0.84 8.26 11.66
N ASN A 31 1.02 9.54 12.02
CA ASN A 31 1.12 9.96 13.42
C ASN A 31 0.33 11.25 13.68
N ASP A 32 -0.74 11.47 12.93
CA ASP A 32 -1.54 12.70 12.93
C ASP A 32 -2.70 12.71 13.94
N GLY A 33 -2.88 11.62 14.70
CA GLY A 33 -3.98 11.47 15.64
C GLY A 33 -5.33 11.18 14.99
N SER A 34 -5.39 11.02 13.66
CA SER A 34 -6.64 10.80 12.91
C SER A 34 -7.08 9.34 12.88
N SER A 35 -6.21 8.41 13.22
CA SER A 35 -6.56 6.99 13.25
C SER A 35 -7.50 6.72 14.43
N GLY A 36 -8.61 6.04 14.20
CA GLY A 36 -9.56 5.65 15.25
C GLY A 36 -9.08 4.51 16.16
N PHE A 37 -7.78 4.18 16.11
CA PHE A 37 -7.15 3.10 16.89
C PHE A 37 -6.11 3.68 17.86
N GLY A 38 -5.99 3.08 19.03
CA GLY A 38 -5.04 3.48 20.05
C GLY A 38 -5.28 4.90 20.56
N THR A 39 -4.21 5.65 20.69
CA THR A 39 -4.23 7.09 21.01
C THR A 39 -4.58 7.94 19.79
N GLY A 40 -4.60 7.36 18.59
CA GLY A 40 -4.65 8.03 17.30
C GLY A 40 -3.25 8.29 16.71
N ALA A 41 -2.20 8.27 17.51
CA ALA A 41 -0.80 8.42 17.09
C ALA A 41 -0.15 7.04 16.93
N LEU A 42 -0.42 6.39 15.79
CA LEU A 42 -0.05 4.98 15.58
C LEU A 42 1.45 4.72 15.69
N LEU A 43 2.28 5.65 15.23
CA LEU A 43 3.74 5.52 15.33
C LEU A 43 4.21 5.60 16.79
N ASP A 44 3.66 6.53 17.57
CA ASP A 44 3.99 6.68 18.99
C ASP A 44 3.58 5.42 19.77
N ASP A 45 2.37 4.92 19.52
CA ASP A 45 1.86 3.67 20.12
C ASP A 45 2.76 2.48 19.77
N LEU A 46 3.22 2.38 18.50
CA LEU A 46 4.13 1.32 18.07
C LEU A 46 5.48 1.41 18.77
N VAL A 47 6.07 2.60 18.85
CA VAL A 47 7.35 2.83 19.53
C VAL A 47 7.23 2.51 21.00
N GLU A 48 6.20 3.01 21.67
CA GLU A 48 5.95 2.73 23.10
C GLU A 48 5.80 1.22 23.33
N TYR A 49 5.01 0.53 22.49
CA TYR A 49 4.83 -0.91 22.59
C TYR A 49 6.15 -1.66 22.47
N VAL A 50 6.92 -1.41 21.41
CA VAL A 50 8.16 -2.14 21.14
C VAL A 50 9.19 -1.92 22.26
N TYR A 51 9.41 -0.67 22.64
CA TYR A 51 10.47 -0.32 23.60
C TYR A 51 10.07 -0.46 25.08
N SER A 52 8.79 -0.76 25.36
CA SER A 52 8.37 -1.22 26.70
C SER A 52 8.84 -2.65 26.98
N GLY A 53 9.16 -3.45 25.96
CA GLY A 53 9.76 -4.78 26.10
C GLY A 53 11.26 -4.72 26.41
N ARG A 54 11.77 -5.74 27.08
CA ARG A 54 13.20 -5.77 27.50
C ARG A 54 14.12 -6.19 26.35
N GLY A 55 15.04 -5.29 25.95
CA GLY A 55 16.02 -5.55 24.87
C GLY A 55 15.35 -5.73 23.49
N CYS A 56 14.19 -5.11 23.31
CA CYS A 56 13.49 -5.14 22.01
C CYS A 56 14.05 -4.03 21.10
N SER A 57 13.99 -4.30 19.81
CA SER A 57 14.37 -3.38 18.75
C SER A 57 13.38 -3.47 17.60
N MET A 58 13.41 -2.50 16.69
CA MET A 58 12.47 -2.40 15.58
C MET A 58 13.22 -2.17 14.27
N LEU A 59 12.74 -2.81 13.21
CA LEU A 59 13.14 -2.57 11.82
C LEU A 59 11.91 -2.11 11.05
N LEU A 60 11.94 -0.89 10.54
CA LEU A 60 10.91 -0.33 9.69
C LEU A 60 11.32 -0.48 8.23
N LEU A 61 10.50 -1.13 7.42
CA LEU A 61 10.68 -1.33 5.99
C LEU A 61 9.61 -0.56 5.24
N GLY A 62 9.98 0.20 4.23
CA GLY A 62 9.02 0.95 3.44
C GLY A 62 9.67 1.65 2.25
N ASP A 63 8.84 2.24 1.43
CA ASP A 63 9.26 2.94 0.21
C ASP A 63 8.65 4.34 0.18
N THR A 64 9.49 5.36 0.20
CA THR A 64 9.07 6.77 0.20
C THR A 64 8.45 7.23 -1.12
N ALA A 65 8.57 6.45 -2.19
CA ALA A 65 7.90 6.71 -3.47
C ALA A 65 6.53 6.00 -3.59
N GLN A 66 6.15 5.17 -2.60
CA GLN A 66 4.81 4.63 -2.50
C GLN A 66 3.85 5.60 -1.83
N LEU A 67 2.56 5.23 -1.76
CA LEU A 67 1.54 6.09 -1.17
C LEU A 67 1.84 6.40 0.30
N PRO A 68 1.95 7.68 0.67
CA PRO A 68 2.09 8.08 2.06
C PRO A 68 0.75 7.96 2.81
N PRO A 69 0.75 8.15 4.14
CA PRO A 69 -0.48 8.26 4.90
C PRO A 69 -1.39 9.38 4.37
N VAL A 70 -2.68 9.23 4.58
CA VAL A 70 -3.66 10.22 4.10
C VAL A 70 -3.41 11.58 4.74
N GLY A 71 -3.17 12.60 3.90
CA GLY A 71 -2.92 13.97 4.36
C GLY A 71 -1.44 14.30 4.61
N GLU A 72 -0.54 13.32 4.55
CA GLU A 72 0.90 13.51 4.71
C GLU A 72 1.63 13.37 3.38
N LEU A 73 2.79 14.00 3.26
CA LEU A 73 3.67 13.88 2.09
C LEU A 73 4.64 12.71 2.23
N LEU A 74 4.98 12.34 3.47
CA LEU A 74 5.91 11.28 3.82
C LEU A 74 5.49 10.69 5.17
N SER A 75 5.58 9.38 5.31
CA SER A 75 5.37 8.76 6.62
C SER A 75 6.48 9.17 7.61
N PRO A 76 6.13 9.62 8.82
CA PRO A 76 7.11 9.93 9.86
C PRO A 76 7.94 8.70 10.26
N ALA A 77 7.41 7.49 10.09
CA ALA A 77 8.11 6.23 10.37
C ALA A 77 9.35 6.02 9.46
N LEU A 78 9.35 6.58 8.25
CA LEU A 78 10.48 6.51 7.31
C LEU A 78 11.41 7.74 7.38
N SER A 79 11.13 8.70 8.25
CA SER A 79 11.99 9.85 8.49
C SER A 79 12.97 9.55 9.62
N ALA A 80 14.25 9.35 9.28
CA ALA A 80 15.29 9.14 10.29
C ALA A 80 15.43 10.33 11.25
N GLU A 81 15.17 11.55 10.78
CA GLU A 81 15.18 12.75 11.60
C GLU A 81 14.02 12.73 12.61
N TYR A 82 12.81 12.40 12.16
CA TYR A 82 11.65 12.28 13.03
C TYR A 82 11.87 11.20 14.11
N MET A 83 12.35 10.02 13.71
CA MET A 83 12.60 8.92 14.64
C MET A 83 13.70 9.28 15.67
N ARG A 84 14.73 10.03 15.29
CA ARG A 84 15.73 10.54 16.24
C ARG A 84 15.15 11.58 17.19
N SER A 85 14.17 12.37 16.76
CA SER A 85 13.50 13.33 17.66
C SER A 85 12.72 12.64 18.78
N MET A 86 12.37 11.36 18.61
CA MET A 86 11.81 10.50 19.66
C MET A 86 12.86 9.85 20.56
N PHE A 87 14.08 10.36 20.54
CA PHE A 87 15.24 9.87 21.34
C PHE A 87 15.65 8.42 21.00
N LEU A 88 15.37 7.96 19.79
CA LEU A 88 15.79 6.65 19.32
C LEU A 88 17.17 6.72 18.64
N ASP A 89 17.99 5.68 18.85
CA ASP A 89 19.19 5.47 18.05
C ASP A 89 18.82 4.83 16.72
N VAL A 90 19.01 5.56 15.62
CA VAL A 90 18.48 5.20 14.31
C VAL A 90 19.60 5.05 13.28
N THR A 91 19.71 3.87 12.71
CA THR A 91 20.49 3.60 11.50
C THR A 91 19.56 3.58 10.30
N HIS A 92 19.85 4.38 9.28
CA HIS A 92 19.09 4.43 8.03
C HIS A 92 19.91 3.81 6.91
N VAL A 93 19.29 2.92 6.14
CA VAL A 93 19.87 2.27 4.97
C VAL A 93 18.86 2.36 3.82
N GLU A 94 19.32 2.73 2.64
CA GLU A 94 18.52 2.78 1.42
C GLU A 94 18.98 1.69 0.45
N LEU A 95 18.02 0.86 -0.01
CA LEU A 95 18.23 -0.13 -1.05
C LEU A 95 17.89 0.50 -2.40
N THR A 96 18.88 0.66 -3.25
CA THR A 96 18.74 1.35 -4.55
C THR A 96 18.63 0.40 -5.74
N GLN A 97 19.02 -0.86 -5.59
CA GLN A 97 19.00 -1.83 -6.68
C GLN A 97 17.67 -2.57 -6.77
N VAL A 98 17.02 -2.49 -7.93
CA VAL A 98 15.79 -3.22 -8.23
C VAL A 98 16.12 -4.63 -8.71
N MET A 99 15.64 -5.64 -7.99
CA MET A 99 15.93 -7.05 -8.27
C MET A 99 14.73 -7.82 -8.86
N ARG A 100 13.53 -7.26 -8.80
CA ARG A 100 12.28 -7.98 -9.15
C ARG A 100 11.96 -7.98 -10.64
N GLN A 101 12.60 -7.15 -11.43
CA GLN A 101 12.25 -6.97 -12.85
C GLN A 101 13.47 -7.14 -13.73
N LEU A 102 13.23 -7.71 -14.91
CA LEU A 102 14.28 -7.96 -15.91
C LEU A 102 14.70 -6.66 -16.59
N ASP A 103 15.94 -6.65 -17.07
CA ASP A 103 16.44 -5.59 -17.95
C ASP A 103 15.54 -5.48 -19.19
N GLY A 104 15.18 -4.24 -19.57
CA GLY A 104 14.26 -3.96 -20.68
C GLY A 104 12.77 -3.92 -20.33
N SER A 105 12.40 -4.05 -19.04
CA SER A 105 11.02 -3.85 -18.58
C SER A 105 10.57 -2.40 -18.72
N GLY A 106 9.49 -2.18 -19.44
CA GLY A 106 8.85 -0.88 -19.56
C GLY A 106 8.17 -0.43 -18.25
N ILE A 107 7.68 -1.38 -17.45
CA ILE A 107 7.14 -1.12 -16.11
C ILE A 107 8.24 -0.55 -15.21
N LEU A 108 9.41 -1.19 -15.18
CA LEU A 108 10.56 -0.72 -14.40
C LEU A 108 11.04 0.67 -14.86
N GLN A 109 11.15 0.88 -16.16
CA GLN A 109 11.60 2.16 -16.71
C GLN A 109 10.65 3.30 -16.33
N ASN A 110 9.34 3.10 -16.46
CA ASN A 110 8.35 4.09 -16.06
C ASN A 110 8.35 4.31 -14.54
N ALA A 111 8.47 3.25 -13.74
CA ALA A 111 8.53 3.36 -12.28
C ALA A 111 9.78 4.13 -11.82
N THR A 112 10.94 3.87 -12.43
CA THR A 112 12.19 4.59 -12.12
C THR A 112 12.06 6.07 -12.47
N MET A 113 11.55 6.40 -13.66
CA MET A 113 11.29 7.78 -14.05
C MET A 113 10.35 8.50 -13.07
N LEU A 114 9.26 7.86 -12.65
CA LEU A 114 8.34 8.43 -11.68
C LEU A 114 9.01 8.65 -10.32
N ARG A 115 9.83 7.71 -9.86
CA ARG A 115 10.61 7.85 -8.62
C ARG A 115 11.58 9.03 -8.69
N GLU A 116 12.29 9.20 -9.78
CA GLU A 116 13.20 10.32 -10.00
C GLU A 116 12.46 11.67 -9.95
N ILE A 117 11.28 11.76 -10.56
CA ILE A 117 10.43 12.95 -10.49
C ILE A 117 10.00 13.24 -9.04
N ILE A 118 9.56 12.24 -8.29
CA ILE A 118 9.16 12.37 -6.89
C ILE A 118 10.35 12.86 -6.04
N CYS A 119 11.50 12.21 -6.16
CA CYS A 119 12.70 12.54 -5.39
C CYS A 119 13.27 13.92 -5.73
N SER A 120 13.12 14.39 -6.97
CA SER A 120 13.57 15.73 -7.39
C SER A 120 12.62 16.87 -6.98
N GLY A 121 11.52 16.55 -6.31
CA GLY A 121 10.52 17.55 -5.91
C GLY A 121 9.77 18.16 -7.09
N GLY A 122 9.71 17.46 -8.22
CA GLY A 122 9.04 17.88 -9.45
C GLY A 122 7.54 18.04 -9.27
N SER A 123 7.11 19.21 -8.79
CA SER A 123 5.70 19.59 -8.72
C SER A 123 5.32 20.33 -10.00
N GLY A 124 4.27 19.87 -10.66
CA GLY A 124 3.63 20.62 -11.75
C GLY A 124 3.71 20.03 -13.15
N PHE A 125 4.44 18.94 -13.36
CA PHE A 125 4.43 18.22 -14.63
C PHE A 125 3.67 16.91 -14.51
N LEU A 126 2.73 16.68 -15.45
CA LEU A 126 2.18 15.35 -15.63
C LEU A 126 3.25 14.46 -16.28
N PRO A 127 3.65 13.35 -15.62
CA PRO A 127 4.65 12.46 -16.20
C PRO A 127 4.11 11.84 -17.48
N GLN A 128 4.96 11.74 -18.50
CA GLN A 128 4.64 11.06 -19.74
C GLN A 128 5.17 9.63 -19.68
N LEU A 129 4.25 8.68 -19.53
CA LEU A 129 4.59 7.26 -19.52
C LEU A 129 4.98 6.79 -20.92
N GLN A 130 6.03 6.00 -21.02
CA GLN A 130 6.44 5.33 -22.24
C GLN A 130 5.68 4.00 -22.34
N LEU A 131 4.71 3.94 -23.26
CA LEU A 131 3.82 2.78 -23.39
C LEU A 131 4.16 1.89 -24.60
N LYS A 132 5.09 2.29 -25.46
CA LYS A 132 5.42 1.56 -26.69
C LYS A 132 6.83 1.01 -26.65
N GLY A 133 7.02 -0.14 -27.30
CA GLY A 133 8.33 -0.76 -27.44
C GLY A 133 8.72 -1.73 -26.33
N PHE A 134 7.79 -2.04 -25.43
CA PHE A 134 8.00 -2.97 -24.31
C PHE A 134 7.10 -4.20 -24.43
N ALA A 135 7.63 -5.34 -24.08
CA ALA A 135 6.88 -6.60 -24.10
C ALA A 135 5.89 -6.75 -22.92
N ASP A 136 6.16 -6.01 -21.84
CA ASP A 136 5.39 -6.05 -20.58
C ASP A 136 4.35 -4.92 -20.47
N ILE A 137 4.19 -4.08 -21.54
CA ILE A 137 3.18 -3.02 -21.57
C ILE A 137 2.36 -3.14 -22.85
N THR A 138 1.06 -3.33 -22.69
CA THR A 138 0.10 -3.34 -23.79
C THR A 138 -0.95 -2.24 -23.58
N PRO A 139 -0.94 -1.16 -24.37
CA PRO A 139 -2.00 -0.17 -24.36
C PRO A 139 -3.31 -0.79 -24.83
N VAL A 140 -4.39 -0.58 -24.08
CA VAL A 140 -5.73 -1.08 -24.38
C VAL A 140 -6.69 0.11 -24.44
N SER A 141 -7.53 0.18 -25.50
CA SER A 141 -8.57 1.20 -25.61
C SER A 141 -9.77 0.88 -24.69
N GLY A 142 -10.59 1.88 -24.38
CA GLY A 142 -11.70 1.70 -23.45
C GLY A 142 -12.77 0.72 -23.94
N ASP A 143 -12.94 0.59 -25.24
CA ASP A 143 -13.87 -0.34 -25.92
C ASP A 143 -13.34 -1.77 -25.92
N GLU A 144 -12.02 -1.98 -25.94
CA GLU A 144 -11.37 -3.30 -25.88
C GLU A 144 -11.12 -3.79 -24.45
N LEU A 145 -11.34 -2.95 -23.43
CA LEU A 145 -10.96 -3.24 -22.04
C LEU A 145 -11.61 -4.51 -21.48
N ILE A 146 -12.88 -4.74 -21.78
CA ILE A 146 -13.61 -5.94 -21.30
C ILE A 146 -13.00 -7.21 -21.88
N GLU A 147 -12.72 -7.21 -23.19
CA GLU A 147 -12.09 -8.32 -23.89
C GLU A 147 -10.66 -8.58 -23.36
N ALA A 148 -9.90 -7.52 -23.09
CA ALA A 148 -8.57 -7.63 -22.52
C ALA A 148 -8.58 -8.25 -21.10
N ILE A 149 -9.54 -7.88 -20.26
CA ILE A 149 -9.71 -8.48 -18.92
C ILE A 149 -10.12 -9.95 -19.03
N GLU A 150 -11.07 -10.27 -19.92
CA GLU A 150 -11.50 -11.63 -20.17
C GLU A 150 -10.35 -12.51 -20.70
N GLY A 151 -9.56 -11.97 -21.61
CA GLY A 151 -8.34 -12.60 -22.12
C GLY A 151 -7.31 -12.87 -21.02
N SER A 152 -7.11 -11.92 -20.13
CA SER A 152 -6.20 -12.08 -18.97
C SER A 152 -6.72 -13.16 -18.02
N TYR A 153 -8.00 -13.16 -17.68
CA TYR A 153 -8.61 -14.20 -16.83
C TYR A 153 -8.51 -15.59 -17.44
N SER A 154 -8.62 -15.68 -18.77
CA SER A 154 -8.50 -16.95 -19.48
C SER A 154 -7.06 -17.46 -19.59
N SER A 155 -6.08 -16.58 -19.66
CA SER A 155 -4.68 -16.93 -19.88
C SER A 155 -3.90 -17.16 -18.59
N VAL A 156 -4.05 -16.29 -17.60
CA VAL A 156 -3.29 -16.34 -16.34
C VAL A 156 -4.17 -16.60 -15.12
N GLY A 157 -5.47 -16.42 -15.22
CA GLY A 157 -6.43 -16.67 -14.13
C GLY A 157 -6.87 -15.38 -13.41
N VAL A 158 -8.01 -15.52 -12.69
CA VAL A 158 -8.59 -14.43 -11.89
C VAL A 158 -7.69 -14.02 -10.74
N GLU A 159 -6.98 -14.99 -10.13
CA GLU A 159 -6.11 -14.78 -8.97
C GLU A 159 -4.83 -14.04 -9.34
N ASP A 160 -4.36 -14.19 -10.58
CA ASP A 160 -3.15 -13.56 -11.09
C ASP A 160 -3.41 -12.28 -11.91
N THR A 161 -4.67 -11.83 -11.96
CA THR A 161 -5.08 -10.60 -12.67
C THR A 161 -5.63 -9.57 -11.71
N ILE A 162 -5.09 -8.35 -11.73
CA ILE A 162 -5.59 -7.24 -10.91
C ILE A 162 -5.96 -6.03 -11.78
N VAL A 163 -7.06 -5.36 -11.46
CA VAL A 163 -7.49 -4.10 -12.08
C VAL A 163 -7.25 -2.96 -11.09
N LEU A 164 -6.32 -2.07 -11.42
CA LEU A 164 -6.00 -0.91 -10.59
C LEU A 164 -6.84 0.29 -10.98
N CYS A 165 -7.48 0.93 -9.99
CA CYS A 165 -8.35 2.08 -10.17
C CYS A 165 -7.94 3.23 -9.25
N ARG A 166 -8.21 4.47 -9.71
CA ARG A 166 -7.93 5.67 -8.91
C ARG A 166 -8.81 5.81 -7.67
N SER A 167 -10.01 5.24 -7.65
CA SER A 167 -10.97 5.43 -6.56
C SER A 167 -11.79 4.18 -6.28
N ASN A 168 -12.22 4.00 -5.03
CA ASN A 168 -13.11 2.92 -4.62
C ASN A 168 -14.43 2.91 -5.41
N LYS A 169 -14.96 4.09 -5.75
CA LYS A 169 -16.16 4.20 -6.59
C LYS A 169 -15.95 3.54 -7.96
N ARG A 170 -14.80 3.78 -8.60
CA ARG A 170 -14.47 3.12 -9.87
C ARG A 170 -14.20 1.64 -9.70
N ALA A 171 -13.48 1.25 -8.66
CA ALA A 171 -13.24 -0.17 -8.37
C ALA A 171 -14.55 -0.95 -8.22
N ASN A 172 -15.55 -0.40 -7.52
CA ASN A 172 -16.86 -1.02 -7.40
C ASN A 172 -17.58 -1.17 -8.75
N VAL A 173 -17.50 -0.15 -9.63
CA VAL A 173 -18.06 -0.22 -10.99
C VAL A 173 -17.39 -1.33 -11.80
N TYR A 174 -16.06 -1.45 -11.73
CA TYR A 174 -15.33 -2.53 -12.40
C TYR A 174 -15.67 -3.89 -11.81
N ASN A 175 -15.71 -4.02 -10.49
CA ASN A 175 -16.07 -5.27 -9.83
C ASN A 175 -17.47 -5.75 -10.26
N GLU A 176 -18.46 -4.84 -10.31
CA GLU A 176 -19.80 -5.16 -10.75
C GLU A 176 -19.83 -5.54 -12.25
N GLY A 177 -19.12 -4.79 -13.09
CA GLY A 177 -19.00 -5.08 -14.52
C GLY A 177 -18.34 -6.42 -14.82
N ILE A 178 -17.24 -6.73 -14.14
CA ILE A 178 -16.51 -8.00 -14.26
C ILE A 178 -17.39 -9.15 -13.79
N ARG A 179 -18.03 -9.02 -12.63
CA ARG A 179 -18.93 -10.06 -12.10
C ARG A 179 -20.04 -10.41 -13.08
N ARG A 180 -20.72 -9.40 -13.62
CA ARG A 180 -21.87 -9.62 -14.51
C ARG A 180 -21.48 -10.06 -15.91
N ARG A 181 -20.47 -9.43 -16.53
CA ARG A 181 -20.15 -9.61 -17.95
C ARG A 181 -19.14 -10.70 -18.22
N ILE A 182 -18.16 -10.90 -17.31
CA ILE A 182 -17.07 -11.85 -17.50
C ILE A 182 -17.30 -13.12 -16.68
N LEU A 183 -17.69 -12.97 -15.39
CA LEU A 183 -17.88 -14.11 -14.50
C LEU A 183 -19.31 -14.64 -14.49
N TYR A 184 -20.25 -13.99 -15.19
CA TYR A 184 -21.68 -14.36 -15.26
C TYR A 184 -22.33 -14.59 -13.90
N ARG A 185 -21.99 -13.72 -12.92
CA ARG A 185 -22.48 -13.76 -11.54
C ARG A 185 -23.48 -12.64 -11.32
N GLU A 186 -24.75 -12.98 -11.14
CA GLU A 186 -25.85 -12.02 -11.03
C GLU A 186 -26.22 -11.70 -9.59
N GLU A 187 -26.00 -12.63 -8.64
CA GLU A 187 -26.31 -12.44 -7.24
C GLU A 187 -25.28 -11.51 -6.57
N GLU A 188 -25.67 -10.86 -5.47
CA GLU A 188 -24.78 -9.97 -4.70
C GLU A 188 -23.53 -10.70 -4.18
N LEU A 189 -23.67 -12.00 -3.84
CA LEU A 189 -22.59 -12.86 -3.39
C LEU A 189 -22.75 -14.26 -3.99
N ASN A 190 -21.72 -14.75 -4.65
CA ASN A 190 -21.68 -16.08 -5.24
C ASN A 190 -20.55 -16.91 -4.65
N ARG A 191 -20.71 -18.24 -4.72
CA ARG A 191 -19.63 -19.15 -4.34
C ARG A 191 -18.40 -18.93 -5.23
N GLY A 192 -17.23 -18.76 -4.60
CA GLY A 192 -15.97 -18.48 -5.29
C GLY A 192 -15.70 -17.00 -5.55
N ASP A 193 -16.48 -16.08 -4.95
CA ASP A 193 -16.11 -14.67 -4.91
C ASP A 193 -14.91 -14.46 -4.00
N MET A 194 -13.98 -13.64 -4.44
CA MET A 194 -12.92 -13.11 -3.58
C MET A 194 -13.46 -11.92 -2.81
N LEU A 195 -13.33 -11.96 -1.50
CA LEU A 195 -13.81 -10.91 -0.60
C LEU A 195 -12.64 -10.27 0.13
N MET A 196 -12.67 -8.96 0.24
CA MET A 196 -11.73 -8.20 1.06
C MET A 196 -12.47 -7.60 2.25
N VAL A 197 -12.01 -7.92 3.46
CA VAL A 197 -12.52 -7.29 4.69
C VAL A 197 -11.95 -5.88 4.78
N VAL A 198 -12.79 -4.88 4.60
CA VAL A 198 -12.38 -3.46 4.62
C VAL A 198 -12.56 -2.78 5.98
N LYS A 199 -13.26 -3.42 6.90
CA LYS A 199 -13.48 -2.92 8.26
C LYS A 199 -13.73 -4.08 9.23
N ASN A 200 -13.04 -4.05 10.36
CA ASN A 200 -13.30 -4.98 11.43
C ASN A 200 -14.57 -4.57 12.20
N ASN A 201 -15.38 -5.54 12.56
CA ASN A 201 -16.54 -5.33 13.44
C ASN A 201 -16.16 -5.65 14.88
#